data_e4842882c3ecf78a385dc1e47cbf50ad
#
_entry.id   e4842882c3ecf78a385dc1e47cbf50ad
#
_cell.length_a   1.000
_cell.length_b   1.000
_cell.length_c   1.000
_cell.angle_alpha   90.00
_cell.angle_beta   90.00
_cell.angle_gamma   90.00
#
_symmetry.space_group_name_H-M   'P 1'
#
loop_
_entity.id
_entity.type
_entity.pdbx_description
1 polymer ?
#
loop_
_entity_poly.entity_id
_entity_poly.type
_entity_poly.pdbx_seq_one_letter_code
_entity_poly.pdbx_strand_id
1 'polypeptide(L)'
;RINAINGQPIAWFSELSDVIRGNAGAPVSLSVMRDGQEIDIQVTPEAVTTGEGDDVQTFGRLGVTAGAFETQRDGIIDATGKAFSSTWNLISQTLSALGEMISGERDSSELGGPIRIAQMSGEVAEGGIGPLLFFMAYLSISLGLINLMPVPVLDGGHLVFYAIEAIRGKPLGAKAQEYGFRLGAGLVFSLIIFATWNDLTQLGVWNFFKGLVG
;
A
#
# COMPACT_ATOMS: atom_id res chain seq x y z
N ARG A 1 -17.61 -6.29 -17.75
CA ARG A 1 -17.07 -6.99 -16.57
C ARG A 1 -16.40 -8.27 -17.04
N ILE A 2 -15.20 -8.58 -16.54
CA ILE A 2 -14.52 -9.86 -16.79
C ILE A 2 -15.03 -10.86 -15.74
N ASN A 3 -15.56 -11.99 -16.19
CA ASN A 3 -16.17 -13.00 -15.31
C ASN A 3 -15.30 -14.25 -15.17
N ALA A 4 -14.51 -14.57 -16.21
CA ALA A 4 -13.62 -15.73 -16.18
C ALA A 4 -12.34 -15.50 -16.97
N ILE A 5 -11.28 -16.22 -16.64
CA ILE A 5 -10.03 -16.28 -17.38
C ILE A 5 -9.65 -17.76 -17.62
N ASN A 6 -9.36 -18.11 -18.87
CA ASN A 6 -9.08 -19.50 -19.30
C ASN A 6 -10.15 -20.50 -18.83
N GLY A 7 -11.43 -20.06 -18.82
CA GLY A 7 -12.57 -20.87 -18.37
C GLY A 7 -12.72 -20.98 -16.84
N GLN A 8 -11.83 -20.38 -16.06
CA GLN A 8 -11.95 -20.34 -14.60
C GLN A 8 -12.66 -19.04 -14.17
N PRO A 9 -13.77 -19.11 -13.43
CA PRO A 9 -14.47 -17.93 -12.93
C PRO A 9 -13.56 -17.15 -11.98
N ILE A 10 -13.56 -15.81 -12.09
CA ILE A 10 -12.82 -14.91 -11.23
C ILE A 10 -13.79 -14.06 -10.41
N ALA A 11 -13.54 -13.93 -9.12
CA ALA A 11 -14.30 -13.10 -8.21
C ALA A 11 -13.60 -11.75 -7.96
N TRP A 12 -12.27 -11.75 -7.96
CA TRP A 12 -11.46 -10.60 -7.60
C TRP A 12 -10.47 -10.21 -8.71
N PHE A 13 -10.21 -8.92 -8.83
CA PHE A 13 -9.25 -8.40 -9.81
C PHE A 13 -7.82 -8.92 -9.55
N SER A 14 -7.46 -9.23 -8.31
CA SER A 14 -6.18 -9.86 -7.97
C SER A 14 -5.98 -11.20 -8.67
N GLU A 15 -7.01 -12.04 -8.71
CA GLU A 15 -6.95 -13.35 -9.38
C GLU A 15 -6.67 -13.18 -10.89
N LEU A 16 -7.32 -12.19 -11.52
CA LEU A 16 -7.03 -11.82 -12.90
C LEU A 16 -5.58 -11.35 -13.07
N SER A 17 -5.12 -10.49 -12.17
CA SER A 17 -3.76 -9.94 -12.20
C SER A 17 -2.70 -11.03 -12.07
N ASP A 18 -2.89 -11.98 -11.17
CA ASP A 18 -1.94 -13.08 -10.92
C ASP A 18 -1.81 -13.98 -12.15
N VAL A 19 -2.94 -14.34 -12.79
CA VAL A 19 -2.92 -15.14 -14.03
C VAL A 19 -2.26 -14.37 -15.17
N ILE A 20 -2.57 -13.07 -15.32
CA ILE A 20 -1.96 -12.24 -16.37
C ILE A 20 -0.46 -12.11 -16.16
N ARG A 21 0.00 -11.88 -14.93
CA ARG A 21 1.44 -11.78 -14.59
C ARG A 21 2.19 -13.06 -14.93
N GLY A 22 1.59 -14.22 -14.66
CA GLY A 22 2.20 -15.53 -14.95
C GLY A 22 2.20 -15.91 -16.42
N ASN A 23 1.46 -15.22 -17.30
CA ASN A 23 1.30 -15.53 -18.72
C ASN A 23 1.89 -14.44 -19.64
N ALA A 24 3.10 -13.99 -19.37
CA ALA A 24 3.80 -13.01 -20.20
C ALA A 24 3.99 -13.53 -21.64
N GLY A 25 3.47 -12.82 -22.62
CA GLY A 25 3.59 -13.19 -24.04
C GLY A 25 2.74 -14.40 -24.47
N ALA A 26 2.01 -15.06 -23.56
CA ALA A 26 1.14 -16.18 -23.87
C ALA A 26 -0.32 -15.73 -24.02
N PRO A 27 -1.08 -16.24 -25.00
CA PRO A 27 -2.49 -15.86 -25.17
C PRO A 27 -3.34 -16.42 -24.02
N VAL A 28 -4.23 -15.60 -23.46
CA VAL A 28 -5.22 -15.97 -22.45
C VAL A 28 -6.62 -15.64 -22.97
N SER A 29 -7.61 -16.46 -22.63
CA SER A 29 -9.01 -16.24 -22.98
C SER A 29 -9.72 -15.56 -21.82
N LEU A 30 -10.38 -14.42 -22.08
CA LEU A 30 -11.18 -13.68 -21.11
C LEU A 30 -12.64 -13.78 -21.48
N SER A 31 -13.49 -14.28 -20.56
CA SER A 31 -14.96 -14.20 -20.73
C SER A 31 -15.43 -12.88 -20.14
N VAL A 32 -15.92 -12.00 -21.00
CA VAL A 32 -16.31 -10.63 -20.69
C VAL A 32 -17.82 -10.44 -20.87
N MET A 33 -18.49 -9.99 -19.83
CA MET A 33 -19.88 -9.54 -19.91
C MET A 33 -19.93 -8.10 -20.43
N ARG A 34 -20.49 -7.90 -21.63
CA ARG A 34 -20.70 -6.59 -22.27
C ARG A 34 -22.16 -6.52 -22.78
N ASP A 35 -22.87 -5.49 -22.37
CA ASP A 35 -24.27 -5.23 -22.79
C ASP A 35 -25.21 -6.42 -22.54
N GLY A 36 -24.98 -7.16 -21.46
CA GLY A 36 -25.76 -8.34 -21.10
C GLY A 36 -25.42 -9.63 -21.86
N GLN A 37 -24.41 -9.59 -22.73
CA GLN A 37 -23.91 -10.76 -23.46
C GLN A 37 -22.52 -11.15 -22.97
N GLU A 38 -22.28 -12.46 -22.89
CA GLU A 38 -20.96 -12.99 -22.59
C GLU A 38 -20.17 -13.18 -23.90
N ILE A 39 -19.00 -12.58 -23.96
CA ILE A 39 -18.12 -12.57 -25.12
C ILE A 39 -16.75 -13.09 -24.69
N ASP A 40 -16.22 -14.08 -25.40
CA ASP A 40 -14.87 -14.56 -25.20
C ASP A 40 -13.89 -13.75 -26.05
N ILE A 41 -12.88 -13.17 -25.41
CA ILE A 41 -11.86 -12.36 -26.04
C ILE A 41 -10.49 -12.99 -25.75
N GLN A 42 -9.75 -13.30 -26.82
CA GLN A 42 -8.34 -13.69 -26.66
C GLN A 42 -7.46 -12.44 -26.57
N VAL A 43 -6.62 -12.38 -25.54
CA VAL A 43 -5.67 -11.30 -25.32
C VAL A 43 -4.30 -11.89 -25.02
N THR A 44 -3.24 -11.21 -25.46
CA THR A 44 -1.87 -11.62 -25.17
C THR A 44 -1.26 -10.55 -24.26
N PRO A 45 -0.97 -10.85 -22.99
CA PRO A 45 -0.31 -9.90 -22.10
C PRO A 45 1.07 -9.53 -22.62
N GLU A 46 1.38 -8.25 -22.63
CA GLU A 46 2.71 -7.73 -22.97
C GLU A 46 3.75 -8.25 -21.94
N ALA A 47 4.84 -8.79 -22.43
CA ALA A 47 5.95 -9.19 -21.55
C ALA A 47 6.73 -7.94 -21.12
N VAL A 48 6.65 -7.59 -19.85
CA VAL A 48 7.39 -6.48 -19.24
C VAL A 48 8.50 -7.07 -18.39
N THR A 49 9.72 -6.61 -18.62
CA THR A 49 10.90 -7.04 -17.88
C THR A 49 11.31 -5.94 -16.93
N THR A 50 11.46 -6.27 -15.64
CA THR A 50 11.92 -5.35 -14.60
C THR A 50 13.08 -5.98 -13.86
N GLY A 51 14.04 -5.16 -13.45
CA GLY A 51 15.27 -5.59 -12.74
C GLY A 51 16.53 -5.28 -13.53
N GLU A 52 17.66 -5.19 -12.85
CA GLU A 52 19.00 -5.05 -13.43
C GLU A 52 19.88 -6.22 -12.98
N GLY A 53 20.73 -6.72 -13.85
CA GLY A 53 21.66 -7.82 -13.54
C GLY A 53 20.99 -9.19 -13.49
N ASP A 54 21.31 -9.97 -12.46
CA ASP A 54 20.84 -11.37 -12.30
C ASP A 54 19.40 -11.49 -11.76
N ASP A 55 18.78 -10.39 -11.34
CA ASP A 55 17.41 -10.32 -10.78
C ASP A 55 16.37 -9.84 -11.81
N VAL A 56 16.51 -10.23 -13.07
CA VAL A 56 15.55 -9.87 -14.12
C VAL A 56 14.30 -10.71 -14.01
N GLN A 57 13.15 -10.07 -13.66
CA GLN A 57 11.85 -10.73 -13.66
C GLN A 57 11.02 -10.27 -14.86
N THR A 58 10.47 -11.24 -15.60
CA THR A 58 9.54 -10.97 -16.69
C THR A 58 8.13 -11.32 -16.26
N PHE A 59 7.21 -10.39 -16.37
CA PHE A 59 5.80 -10.59 -16.04
C PHE A 59 4.88 -10.07 -17.14
N GLY A 60 3.69 -10.67 -17.25
CA GLY A 60 2.67 -10.21 -18.18
C GLY A 60 1.97 -8.94 -17.71
N ARG A 61 1.76 -7.99 -18.63
CA ARG A 61 0.96 -6.78 -18.40
C ARG A 61 -0.16 -6.67 -19.42
N LEU A 62 -1.37 -6.43 -18.92
CA LEU A 62 -2.52 -6.09 -19.76
C LEU A 62 -2.97 -4.69 -19.35
N GLY A 63 -3.27 -3.81 -20.29
CA GLY A 63 -3.73 -2.44 -20.02
C GLY A 63 -5.20 -2.40 -19.51
N VAL A 64 -5.52 -3.30 -18.57
CA VAL A 64 -6.80 -3.31 -17.85
C VAL A 64 -6.57 -2.85 -16.42
N THR A 65 -7.34 -1.87 -16.00
CA THR A 65 -7.40 -1.44 -14.60
C THR A 65 -8.63 -2.03 -13.95
N ALA A 66 -8.59 -2.24 -12.64
CA ALA A 66 -9.81 -2.51 -11.89
C ALA A 66 -10.79 -1.39 -12.23
N GLY A 67 -11.89 -1.76 -12.91
CA GLY A 67 -12.90 -0.81 -13.38
C GLY A 67 -13.50 -0.02 -12.23
N ALA A 68 -14.23 1.04 -12.55
CA ALA A 68 -14.93 1.87 -11.56
C ALA A 68 -15.62 0.98 -10.51
N PHE A 69 -15.40 1.32 -9.24
CA PHE A 69 -15.97 0.63 -8.10
C PHE A 69 -17.47 0.39 -8.35
N GLU A 70 -17.86 -0.88 -8.45
CA GLU A 70 -19.27 -1.22 -8.51
C GLU A 70 -19.86 -0.90 -7.14
N THR A 71 -20.62 0.19 -7.06
CA THR A 71 -21.24 0.60 -5.82
C THR A 71 -22.37 -0.37 -5.49
N GLN A 72 -22.06 -1.39 -4.72
CA GLN A 72 -23.07 -2.30 -4.18
C GLN A 72 -23.74 -1.61 -3.00
N ARG A 73 -25.07 -1.49 -3.06
CA ARG A 73 -25.85 -0.93 -1.95
C ARG A 73 -26.10 -2.04 -0.94
N ASP A 74 -25.22 -2.16 0.03
CA ASP A 74 -25.41 -3.04 1.17
C ASP A 74 -26.33 -2.39 2.21
N GLY A 75 -27.02 -3.21 2.99
CA GLY A 75 -27.71 -2.75 4.21
C GLY A 75 -26.69 -2.19 5.22
N ILE A 76 -27.14 -1.29 6.10
CA ILE A 76 -26.25 -0.62 7.09
C ILE A 76 -25.50 -1.65 7.95
N ILE A 77 -26.13 -2.75 8.33
CA ILE A 77 -25.51 -3.80 9.15
C ILE A 77 -24.41 -4.51 8.37
N ASP A 78 -24.68 -4.90 7.13
CA ASP A 78 -23.71 -5.60 6.26
C ASP A 78 -22.55 -4.67 5.90
N ALA A 79 -22.83 -3.40 5.59
CA ALA A 79 -21.80 -2.39 5.32
C ALA A 79 -20.88 -2.19 6.53
N THR A 80 -21.42 -2.13 7.75
CA THR A 80 -20.63 -2.00 8.98
C THR A 80 -19.76 -3.23 9.21
N GLY A 81 -20.30 -4.44 9.01
CA GLY A 81 -19.52 -5.69 9.11
C GLY A 81 -18.37 -5.75 8.10
N LYS A 82 -18.64 -5.37 6.85
CA LYS A 82 -17.62 -5.30 5.79
C LYS A 82 -16.55 -4.23 6.11
N ALA A 83 -16.95 -3.06 6.61
CA ALA A 83 -16.02 -2.01 7.01
C ALA A 83 -15.07 -2.47 8.12
N PHE A 84 -15.61 -3.17 9.15
CA PHE A 84 -14.80 -3.71 10.24
C PHE A 84 -13.79 -4.77 9.73
N SER A 85 -14.25 -5.73 8.92
CA SER A 85 -13.38 -6.77 8.37
C SER A 85 -12.30 -6.19 7.44
N SER A 86 -12.66 -5.20 6.61
CA SER A 86 -11.70 -4.50 5.74
C SER A 86 -10.65 -3.73 6.55
N THR A 87 -11.07 -3.04 7.62
CA THR A 87 -10.16 -2.34 8.53
C THR A 87 -9.20 -3.31 9.20
N TRP A 88 -9.70 -4.45 9.70
CA TRP A 88 -8.88 -5.49 10.32
C TRP A 88 -7.86 -6.08 9.34
N ASN A 89 -8.31 -6.39 8.13
CA ASN A 89 -7.43 -6.92 7.08
C ASN A 89 -6.33 -5.91 6.73
N LEU A 90 -6.67 -4.63 6.63
CA LEU A 90 -5.69 -3.57 6.37
C LEU A 90 -4.64 -3.47 7.49
N ILE A 91 -5.07 -3.49 8.76
CA ILE A 91 -4.17 -3.49 9.91
C ILE A 91 -3.24 -4.70 9.87
N SER A 92 -3.79 -5.89 9.63
CA SER A 92 -3.01 -7.14 9.57
C SER A 92 -1.98 -7.10 8.44
N GLN A 93 -2.37 -6.66 7.24
CA GLN A 93 -1.46 -6.53 6.10
C GLN A 93 -0.35 -5.50 6.36
N THR A 94 -0.69 -4.37 6.98
CA THR A 94 0.30 -3.34 7.31
C THR A 94 1.31 -3.85 8.34
N LEU A 95 0.86 -4.58 9.37
CA LEU A 95 1.74 -5.19 10.36
C LEU A 95 2.62 -6.28 9.75
N SER A 96 2.07 -7.13 8.85
CA SER A 96 2.86 -8.13 8.13
C SER A 96 3.93 -7.48 7.26
N ALA A 97 3.57 -6.44 6.48
CA ALA A 97 4.52 -5.72 5.65
C ALA A 97 5.65 -5.07 6.46
N LEU A 98 5.34 -4.51 7.64
CA LEU A 98 6.36 -4.00 8.55
C LEU A 98 7.25 -5.13 9.10
N GLY A 99 6.68 -6.29 9.40
CA GLY A 99 7.42 -7.48 9.81
C GLY A 99 8.39 -7.95 8.73
N GLU A 100 7.93 -8.07 7.49
CA GLU A 100 8.72 -8.44 6.32
C GLU A 100 9.86 -7.45 6.04
N MET A 101 9.63 -6.15 6.25
CA MET A 101 10.69 -5.14 6.15
C MET A 101 11.76 -5.29 7.22
N ILE A 102 11.37 -5.61 8.46
CA ILE A 102 12.30 -5.82 9.57
C ILE A 102 13.10 -7.11 9.37
N SER A 103 12.47 -8.17 8.83
CA SER A 103 13.16 -9.44 8.50
C SER A 103 14.06 -9.33 7.26
N GLY A 104 13.92 -8.26 6.46
CA GLY A 104 14.68 -8.06 5.22
C GLY A 104 14.13 -8.83 4.03
N GLU A 105 12.95 -9.40 4.15
CA GLU A 105 12.25 -10.10 3.06
C GLU A 105 11.61 -9.13 2.06
N ARG A 106 11.42 -7.89 2.47
CA ARG A 106 10.82 -6.82 1.66
C ARG A 106 11.74 -5.62 1.56
N ASP A 107 11.88 -5.08 0.36
CA ASP A 107 12.74 -3.92 0.12
C ASP A 107 12.15 -2.65 0.77
N SER A 108 12.98 -1.92 1.50
CA SER A 108 12.63 -0.63 2.09
C SER A 108 12.39 0.47 1.05
N SER A 109 12.78 0.25 -0.22
CA SER A 109 12.51 1.17 -1.33
C SER A 109 11.00 1.31 -1.64
N GLU A 110 10.18 0.36 -1.20
CA GLU A 110 8.72 0.43 -1.32
C GLU A 110 8.07 1.43 -0.33
N LEU A 111 8.81 1.90 0.68
CA LEU A 111 8.32 2.93 1.59
C LEU A 111 8.10 4.24 0.83
N GLY A 112 6.83 4.55 0.59
CA GLY A 112 6.43 5.85 0.06
C GLY A 112 6.55 6.92 1.13
N GLY A 113 7.16 8.05 0.77
CA GLY A 113 7.25 9.22 1.62
C GLY A 113 6.11 10.23 1.37
N PRO A 114 6.22 11.43 1.95
CA PRO A 114 5.19 12.46 1.85
C PRO A 114 4.88 12.88 0.40
N ILE A 115 5.87 12.84 -0.48
CA ILE A 115 5.71 13.26 -1.88
C ILE A 115 4.86 12.22 -2.63
N ARG A 116 5.14 10.94 -2.42
CA ARG A 116 4.37 9.84 -3.01
C ARG A 116 2.92 9.84 -2.52
N ILE A 117 2.67 10.12 -1.23
CA ILE A 117 1.31 10.26 -0.69
C ILE A 117 0.58 11.40 -1.40
N ALA A 118 1.22 12.54 -1.63
CA ALA A 118 0.63 13.67 -2.33
C ALA A 118 0.29 13.33 -3.79
N GLN A 119 1.17 12.63 -4.50
CA GLN A 119 0.92 12.16 -5.87
C GLN A 119 -0.25 11.18 -5.93
N MET A 120 -0.25 10.15 -5.07
CA MET A 120 -1.35 9.19 -4.99
C MET A 120 -2.69 9.87 -4.66
N SER A 121 -2.65 10.91 -3.81
CA SER A 121 -3.86 11.70 -3.50
C SER A 121 -4.42 12.37 -4.74
N GLY A 122 -3.57 12.91 -5.62
CA GLY A 122 -3.97 13.50 -6.90
C GLY A 122 -4.56 12.46 -7.84
N GLU A 123 -3.87 11.36 -8.05
CA GLU A 123 -4.30 10.27 -8.94
C GLU A 123 -5.64 9.68 -8.48
N VAL A 124 -5.81 9.46 -7.18
CA VAL A 124 -7.06 8.91 -6.63
C VAL A 124 -8.21 9.91 -6.73
N ALA A 125 -7.93 11.22 -6.61
CA ALA A 125 -8.95 12.26 -6.76
C ALA A 125 -9.53 12.31 -8.18
N GLU A 126 -8.73 12.00 -9.20
CA GLU A 126 -9.22 11.87 -10.58
C GLU A 126 -10.24 10.73 -10.75
N GLY A 127 -10.15 9.69 -9.92
CA GLY A 127 -11.11 8.59 -9.87
C GLY A 127 -12.47 8.95 -9.27
N GLY A 128 -12.64 10.16 -8.74
CA GLY A 128 -13.88 10.67 -8.16
C GLY A 128 -13.96 10.54 -6.64
N ILE A 129 -15.12 10.92 -6.08
CA ILE A 129 -15.32 11.06 -4.64
C ILE A 129 -15.25 9.71 -3.89
N GLY A 130 -15.69 8.62 -4.49
CA GLY A 130 -15.69 7.28 -3.87
C GLY A 130 -14.27 6.79 -3.55
N PRO A 131 -13.38 6.67 -4.57
CA PRO A 131 -11.97 6.37 -4.36
C PRO A 131 -11.27 7.30 -3.38
N LEU A 132 -11.56 8.60 -3.45
CA LEU A 132 -10.98 9.59 -2.57
C LEU A 132 -11.35 9.35 -1.10
N LEU A 133 -12.63 9.09 -0.79
CA LEU A 133 -13.08 8.76 0.55
C LEU A 133 -12.43 7.47 1.08
N PHE A 134 -12.31 6.46 0.22
CA PHE A 134 -11.64 5.22 0.57
C PHE A 134 -10.15 5.44 0.88
N PHE A 135 -9.47 6.24 0.08
CA PHE A 135 -8.07 6.59 0.30
C PHE A 135 -7.86 7.40 1.59
N MET A 136 -8.77 8.34 1.88
CA MET A 136 -8.76 9.07 3.15
C MET A 136 -8.94 8.15 4.35
N ALA A 137 -9.85 7.17 4.28
CA ALA A 137 -10.03 6.16 5.32
C ALA A 137 -8.77 5.30 5.48
N TYR A 138 -8.15 4.87 4.37
CA TYR A 138 -6.89 4.14 4.37
C TYR A 138 -5.77 4.91 5.08
N LEU A 139 -5.57 6.18 4.72
CA LEU A 139 -4.56 7.03 5.35
C LEU A 139 -4.84 7.23 6.85
N SER A 140 -6.11 7.42 7.22
CA SER A 140 -6.51 7.58 8.62
C SER A 140 -6.18 6.35 9.47
N ILE A 141 -6.50 5.15 8.96
CA ILE A 141 -6.19 3.89 9.64
C ILE A 141 -4.67 3.69 9.74
N SER A 142 -3.94 3.93 8.66
CA SER A 142 -2.48 3.80 8.63
C SER A 142 -1.80 4.76 9.60
N LEU A 143 -2.24 6.03 9.64
CA LEU A 143 -1.73 7.03 10.57
C LEU A 143 -2.03 6.66 12.03
N GLY A 144 -3.23 6.16 12.31
CA GLY A 144 -3.60 5.65 13.63
C GLY A 144 -2.73 4.48 14.06
N LEU A 145 -2.45 3.54 13.14
CA LEU A 145 -1.59 2.38 13.42
C LEU A 145 -0.15 2.81 13.70
N ILE A 146 0.40 3.73 12.89
CA ILE A 146 1.75 4.28 13.13
C ILE A 146 1.82 4.99 14.48
N ASN A 147 0.80 5.78 14.83
CA ASN A 147 0.76 6.47 16.12
C ASN A 147 0.69 5.51 17.32
N LEU A 148 0.14 4.31 17.14
CA LEU A 148 0.12 3.27 18.17
C LEU A 148 1.46 2.51 18.31
N MET A 149 2.43 2.74 17.43
CA MET A 149 3.75 2.11 17.55
C MET A 149 4.48 2.55 18.81
N PRO A 150 5.30 1.65 19.44
CA PRO A 150 6.00 1.92 20.69
C PRO A 150 7.20 2.86 20.50
N VAL A 151 6.99 3.98 19.84
CA VAL A 151 8.02 5.02 19.61
C VAL A 151 7.75 6.20 20.53
N PRO A 152 8.69 6.63 21.37
CA PRO A 152 8.46 7.60 22.46
C PRO A 152 7.91 8.98 22.08
N VAL A 153 7.86 9.34 20.81
CA VAL A 153 7.28 10.58 20.28
C VAL A 153 5.82 10.40 19.83
N LEU A 154 5.42 9.14 19.62
CA LEU A 154 4.07 8.79 19.19
C LEU A 154 3.20 8.42 20.41
N ASP A 155 1.88 8.37 20.23
CA ASP A 155 0.93 8.05 21.29
C ASP A 155 1.22 6.67 21.92
N GLY A 156 1.60 5.68 21.11
CA GLY A 156 2.00 4.35 21.57
C GLY A 156 3.22 4.38 22.49
N GLY A 157 4.16 5.30 22.28
CA GLY A 157 5.29 5.49 23.19
C GLY A 157 4.86 5.99 24.56
N HIS A 158 3.87 6.88 24.64
CA HIS A 158 3.27 7.30 25.90
C HIS A 158 2.57 6.13 26.60
N LEU A 159 1.85 5.29 25.86
CA LEU A 159 1.23 4.07 26.41
C LEU A 159 2.29 3.13 27.02
N VAL A 160 3.44 2.97 26.37
CA VAL A 160 4.55 2.19 26.90
C VAL A 160 5.08 2.80 28.19
N PHE A 161 5.24 4.12 28.28
CA PHE A 161 5.67 4.78 29.50
C PHE A 161 4.66 4.55 30.63
N TYR A 162 3.37 4.72 30.39
CA TYR A 162 2.32 4.45 31.37
C TYR A 162 2.28 2.97 31.82
N ALA A 163 2.48 2.04 30.89
CA ALA A 163 2.57 0.61 31.23
C ALA A 163 3.78 0.32 32.16
N ILE A 164 4.94 0.90 31.86
CA ILE A 164 6.13 0.77 32.68
C ILE A 164 5.89 1.38 34.09
N GLU A 165 5.26 2.56 34.16
CA GLU A 165 4.92 3.21 35.43
C GLU A 165 3.95 2.36 36.25
N ALA A 166 2.94 1.77 35.64
CA ALA A 166 1.98 0.89 36.29
C ALA A 166 2.65 -0.37 36.86
N ILE A 167 3.57 -0.98 36.11
CA ILE A 167 4.33 -2.17 36.57
C ILE A 167 5.28 -1.82 37.73
N ARG A 168 5.93 -0.64 37.67
CA ARG A 168 6.90 -0.19 38.68
C ARG A 168 6.25 0.40 39.92
N GLY A 169 4.96 0.76 39.86
CA GLY A 169 4.26 1.44 40.96
C GLY A 169 4.75 2.87 41.24
N LYS A 170 5.55 3.46 40.34
CA LYS A 170 6.11 4.82 40.50
C LYS A 170 6.36 5.46 39.14
N PRO A 171 6.21 6.80 39.01
CA PRO A 171 6.41 7.50 37.76
C PRO A 171 7.84 7.39 37.24
N LEU A 172 8.00 7.45 35.93
CA LEU A 172 9.29 7.56 35.25
C LEU A 172 9.89 8.94 35.55
N GLY A 173 11.17 8.97 35.84
CA GLY A 173 11.89 10.23 36.08
C GLY A 173 11.90 11.09 34.80
N ALA A 174 11.80 12.41 34.96
CA ALA A 174 11.76 13.37 33.88
C ALA A 174 12.91 13.20 32.86
N LYS A 175 14.10 12.88 33.33
CA LYS A 175 15.28 12.59 32.47
C LYS A 175 15.05 11.38 31.57
N ALA A 176 14.45 10.29 32.09
CA ALA A 176 14.20 9.09 31.30
C ALA A 176 13.17 9.36 30.19
N GLN A 177 12.11 10.10 30.50
CA GLN A 177 11.12 10.54 29.50
C GLN A 177 11.78 11.44 28.46
N GLU A 178 12.58 12.43 28.86
CA GLU A 178 13.28 13.35 27.97
C GLU A 178 14.21 12.63 26.99
N TYR A 179 15.03 11.68 27.49
CA TYR A 179 15.88 10.87 26.62
C TYR A 179 15.07 10.00 25.65
N GLY A 180 13.98 9.38 26.13
CA GLY A 180 13.06 8.64 25.28
C GLY A 180 12.51 9.50 24.15
N PHE A 181 12.02 10.71 24.46
CA PHE A 181 11.51 11.66 23.46
C PHE A 181 12.58 12.08 22.45
N ARG A 182 13.80 12.39 22.91
CA ARG A 182 14.90 12.78 22.02
C ARG A 182 15.26 11.66 21.03
N LEU A 183 15.34 10.41 21.54
CA LEU A 183 15.60 9.25 20.70
C LEU A 183 14.47 8.99 19.72
N GLY A 184 13.21 9.04 20.18
CA GLY A 184 12.04 8.86 19.33
C GLY A 184 11.94 9.94 18.25
N ALA A 185 12.17 11.21 18.61
CA ALA A 185 12.21 12.32 17.66
C ALA A 185 13.31 12.15 16.62
N GLY A 186 14.51 11.75 17.03
CA GLY A 186 15.62 11.45 16.13
C GLY A 186 15.28 10.34 15.14
N LEU A 187 14.65 9.26 15.60
CA LEU A 187 14.22 8.14 14.78
C LEU A 187 13.17 8.57 13.75
N VAL A 188 12.10 9.26 14.18
CA VAL A 188 11.04 9.73 13.28
C VAL A 188 11.60 10.70 12.25
N PHE A 189 12.45 11.64 12.65
CA PHE A 189 13.09 12.58 11.74
C PHE A 189 13.98 11.88 10.70
N SER A 190 14.75 10.88 11.12
CA SER A 190 15.57 10.06 10.22
C SER A 190 14.71 9.29 9.20
N LEU A 191 13.59 8.73 9.63
CA LEU A 191 12.65 8.05 8.74
C LEU A 191 12.02 9.00 7.72
N ILE A 192 11.65 10.22 8.14
CA ILE A 192 11.10 11.23 7.22
C ILE A 192 12.14 11.61 6.16
N ILE A 193 13.40 11.84 6.57
CA ILE A 193 14.48 12.16 5.64
C ILE A 193 14.70 10.98 4.68
N PHE A 194 14.77 9.76 5.19
CA PHE A 194 14.97 8.56 4.38
C PHE A 194 13.83 8.38 3.37
N ALA A 195 12.57 8.47 3.81
CA ALA A 195 11.41 8.32 2.93
C ALA A 195 11.35 9.43 1.87
N THR A 196 11.66 10.68 2.24
CA THR A 196 11.72 11.80 1.29
C THR A 196 12.84 11.61 0.28
N TRP A 197 14.01 11.14 0.72
CA TRP A 197 15.12 10.82 -0.18
C TRP A 197 14.75 9.72 -1.16
N ASN A 198 14.09 8.66 -0.67
CA ASN A 198 13.60 7.57 -1.49
C ASN A 198 12.59 8.07 -2.54
N ASP A 199 11.62 8.90 -2.16
CA ASP A 199 10.68 9.54 -3.08
C ASP A 199 11.40 10.32 -4.19
N LEU A 200 12.39 11.15 -3.82
CA LEU A 200 13.15 11.96 -4.78
C LEU A 200 13.96 11.10 -5.77
N THR A 201 14.51 9.98 -5.31
CA THR A 201 15.23 9.06 -6.19
C THR A 201 14.30 8.35 -7.16
N GLN A 202 13.14 7.91 -6.70
CA GLN A 202 12.13 7.25 -7.56
C GLN A 202 11.51 8.20 -8.59
N LEU A 203 11.36 9.48 -8.26
CA LEU A 203 10.90 10.52 -9.19
C LEU A 203 11.91 10.88 -10.28
N GLY A 204 13.11 10.32 -10.24
CA GLY A 204 14.14 10.59 -11.24
C GLY A 204 14.63 12.05 -11.21
N VAL A 205 14.50 12.75 -10.09
CA VAL A 205 14.93 14.14 -9.91
C VAL A 205 16.40 14.29 -10.28
N TRP A 206 17.22 13.28 -10.02
CA TRP A 206 18.62 13.25 -10.44
C TRP A 206 18.81 13.23 -11.96
N ASN A 207 17.93 12.55 -12.70
CA ASN A 207 17.98 12.53 -14.16
C ASN A 207 17.58 13.88 -14.75
N PHE A 208 16.64 14.58 -14.10
CA PHE A 208 16.27 15.94 -14.47
C PHE A 208 17.44 16.91 -14.29
N PHE A 209 18.14 16.87 -13.15
CA PHE A 209 19.30 17.71 -12.92
C PHE A 209 20.48 17.37 -13.84
N LYS A 210 20.73 16.10 -14.13
CA LYS A 210 21.75 15.69 -15.11
C LYS A 210 21.46 16.23 -16.52
N GLY A 211 20.18 16.26 -16.92
CA GLY A 211 19.77 16.82 -18.21
C GLY A 211 19.83 18.35 -18.29
N LEU A 212 19.94 19.04 -17.15
CA LEU A 212 20.08 20.50 -17.09
C LEU A 212 21.56 20.97 -17.12
N VAL A 213 22.47 20.11 -16.71
CA VAL A 213 23.92 20.44 -16.55
C VAL A 213 24.77 19.79 -17.65
N GLY A 214 24.25 18.89 -18.42
CA GLY A 214 24.87 18.23 -19.60
C GLY A 214 24.09 18.56 -20.82
#